data_f08ec06bd463800d521b023cc10273db
#
_entry.id   f08ec06bd463800d521b023cc10273db
#
_cell.length_a   1.000
_cell.length_b   1.000
_cell.length_c   1.000
_cell.angle_alpha   90.00
_cell.angle_beta   90.00
_cell.angle_gamma   90.00
#
_symmetry.space_group_name_H-M   'P 1'
#
loop_
_entity.id
_entity.type
_entity.pdbx_description
1 polymer ?
#
loop_
_entity_poly.entity_id
_entity_poly.type
_entity_poly.pdbx_seq_one_letter_code
_entity_poly.pdbx_strand_id
1 'polypeptide(L)'
;MSRWIQEAIKRPGALTAWFKRNRKKLKRLLGYDPITRRGDIRDKAVRDLIKLYKAGKIRLSRTTLRRLYLARTLQKLRKRRRK
;
A
#
# COMPACT_ATOMS: atom_id res chain seq x y z
N MET A 1 4.85 -16.96 14.18
CA MET A 1 4.14 -16.02 13.32
C MET A 1 4.35 -14.59 13.76
N SER A 2 4.62 -13.72 12.83
CA SER A 2 4.89 -12.31 13.14
C SER A 2 3.59 -11.58 13.48
N ARG A 3 3.57 -10.89 14.61
CA ARG A 3 2.41 -10.10 15.04
C ARG A 3 2.02 -9.03 14.03
N TRP A 4 2.99 -8.47 13.30
CA TRP A 4 2.70 -7.41 12.34
C TRP A 4 1.82 -7.89 11.19
N ILE A 5 1.92 -9.16 10.79
CA ILE A 5 1.04 -9.73 9.76
C ILE A 5 -0.40 -9.78 10.27
N GLN A 6 -0.60 -10.25 11.50
CA GLN A 6 -1.92 -10.31 12.10
C GLN A 6 -2.52 -8.92 12.30
N GLU A 7 -1.71 -7.97 12.75
CA GLU A 7 -2.16 -6.58 12.91
C GLU A 7 -2.56 -5.96 11.57
N ALA A 8 -1.78 -6.19 10.52
CA ALA A 8 -2.10 -5.67 9.20
C ALA A 8 -3.40 -6.26 8.65
N ILE A 9 -3.69 -7.51 8.96
CA ILE A 9 -4.93 -8.15 8.56
C ILE A 9 -6.11 -7.65 9.40
N LYS A 10 -5.92 -7.49 10.72
CA LYS A 10 -6.96 -7.00 11.63
C LYS A 10 -7.24 -5.52 11.48
N ARG A 11 -6.24 -4.75 11.03
CA ARG A 11 -6.35 -3.30 10.88
C ARG A 11 -6.02 -2.88 9.46
N PRO A 12 -6.80 -3.31 8.46
CA PRO A 12 -6.52 -2.91 7.08
C PRO A 12 -6.64 -1.41 6.87
N GLY A 13 -7.38 -0.73 7.74
CA GLY A 13 -7.52 0.73 7.69
C GLY A 13 -6.27 1.50 8.04
N ALA A 14 -5.27 0.86 8.68
CA ALA A 14 -4.03 1.56 9.06
C ALA A 14 -3.26 2.05 7.84
N LEU A 15 -3.12 1.21 6.82
CA LEU A 15 -2.46 1.59 5.57
C LEU A 15 -3.28 2.62 4.81
N THR A 16 -4.59 2.43 4.75
CA THR A 16 -5.51 3.39 4.12
C THR A 16 -5.41 4.76 4.77
N ALA A 17 -5.36 4.81 6.09
CA ALA A 17 -5.20 6.06 6.83
C ALA A 17 -3.87 6.74 6.49
N TRP A 18 -2.80 5.98 6.38
CA TRP A 18 -1.49 6.50 5.96
C TRP A 18 -1.56 7.10 4.57
N PHE A 19 -2.21 6.40 3.61
CA PHE A 19 -2.40 6.91 2.25
C PHE A 19 -3.21 8.21 2.24
N LYS A 20 -4.28 8.27 3.02
CA LYS A 20 -5.11 9.49 3.11
C LYS A 20 -4.33 10.68 3.66
N ARG A 21 -3.52 10.46 4.69
CA ARG A 21 -2.70 11.54 5.27
C ARG A 21 -1.65 12.06 4.29
N ASN A 22 -1.12 11.19 3.45
CA ASN A 22 -0.06 11.53 2.50
C ASN A 22 -0.58 11.67 1.08
N ARG A 23 -1.89 11.73 0.89
CA ARG A 23 -2.53 11.74 -0.42
C ARG A 23 -1.96 12.77 -1.39
N LYS A 24 -1.80 14.01 -0.94
CA LYS A 24 -1.25 15.09 -1.79
C LYS A 24 0.16 14.78 -2.24
N LYS A 25 1.00 14.34 -1.32
CA LYS A 25 2.39 13.98 -1.62
C LYS A 25 2.45 12.80 -2.59
N LEU A 26 1.67 11.78 -2.33
CA LEU A 26 1.62 10.59 -3.17
C LEU A 26 1.08 10.91 -4.56
N LYS A 27 0.07 11.75 -4.65
CA LYS A 27 -0.48 12.18 -5.93
C LYS A 27 0.58 12.88 -6.80
N ARG A 28 1.45 13.67 -6.19
CA ARG A 28 2.57 14.29 -6.89
C ARG A 28 3.59 13.25 -7.38
N LEU A 29 3.94 12.32 -6.52
CA LEU A 29 4.95 11.30 -6.82
C LEU A 29 4.46 10.29 -7.85
N LEU A 30 3.21 9.88 -7.74
CA LEU A 30 2.63 8.86 -8.61
C LEU A 30 2.05 9.43 -9.91
N GLY A 31 1.64 10.68 -9.91
CA GLY A 31 0.98 11.29 -11.05
C GLY A 31 -0.51 10.97 -11.16
N TYR A 32 -1.09 10.32 -10.15
CA TYR A 32 -2.50 10.00 -10.09
C TYR A 32 -2.93 9.83 -8.62
N ASP A 33 -4.25 9.84 -8.36
CA ASP A 33 -4.79 9.67 -7.02
C ASP A 33 -4.63 8.20 -6.57
N PRO A 34 -3.91 7.94 -5.46
CA PRO A 34 -3.71 6.57 -4.98
C PRO A 34 -4.94 5.95 -4.33
N ILE A 35 -5.99 6.72 -4.11
CA ILE A 35 -7.20 6.26 -3.44
C ILE A 35 -8.37 6.29 -4.42
N THR A 36 -9.15 5.20 -4.45
CA THR A 36 -10.33 5.09 -5.29
C THR A 36 -11.49 5.90 -4.72
N ARG A 37 -12.57 6.03 -5.50
CA ARG A 37 -13.80 6.69 -5.04
C ARG A 37 -14.40 6.02 -3.81
N ARG A 38 -14.20 4.71 -3.68
CA ARG A 38 -14.67 3.93 -2.52
C ARG A 38 -13.84 4.16 -1.26
N GLY A 39 -12.70 4.86 -1.38
CA GLY A 39 -11.79 5.05 -0.28
C GLY A 39 -10.77 3.92 -0.13
N ASP A 40 -10.69 3.04 -1.11
CA ASP A 40 -9.72 1.94 -1.13
C ASP A 40 -8.41 2.37 -1.78
N ILE A 41 -7.33 1.66 -1.45
CA ILE A 41 -6.03 1.90 -2.05
C ILE A 41 -5.99 1.22 -3.41
N ARG A 42 -5.53 1.96 -4.44
CA ARG A 42 -5.35 1.37 -5.78
C ARG A 42 -4.20 0.36 -5.77
N ASP A 43 -4.42 -0.78 -6.41
CA ASP A 43 -3.38 -1.82 -6.54
C ASP A 43 -2.14 -1.26 -7.22
N LYS A 44 -2.33 -0.45 -8.25
CA LYS A 44 -1.23 0.21 -8.95
C LYS A 44 -0.42 1.10 -8.03
N ALA A 45 -1.08 1.81 -7.11
CA ALA A 45 -0.39 2.70 -6.16
C ALA A 45 0.54 1.92 -5.24
N VAL A 46 0.12 0.75 -4.77
CA VAL A 46 0.96 -0.11 -3.92
C VAL A 46 2.21 -0.53 -4.67
N ARG A 47 2.07 -0.98 -5.91
CA ARG A 47 3.21 -1.40 -6.74
C ARG A 47 4.15 -0.25 -7.03
N ASP A 48 3.60 0.90 -7.40
CA ASP A 48 4.40 2.07 -7.77
C ASP A 48 5.16 2.62 -6.57
N LEU A 49 4.56 2.62 -5.37
CA LEU A 49 5.24 3.04 -4.15
C LEU A 49 6.42 2.14 -3.82
N ILE A 50 6.27 0.84 -3.97
CA ILE A 50 7.36 -0.10 -3.74
C ILE A 50 8.50 0.17 -4.72
N LYS A 51 8.18 0.43 -5.99
CA LYS A 51 9.19 0.80 -7.00
C LYS A 51 9.90 2.09 -6.65
N LEU A 52 9.16 3.11 -6.22
CA LEU A 52 9.75 4.40 -5.82
C LEU A 52 10.67 4.23 -4.62
N TYR A 53 10.28 3.40 -3.66
CA TYR A 53 11.12 3.11 -2.50
C TYR A 53 12.43 2.43 -2.93
N LYS A 54 12.35 1.42 -3.78
CA LYS A 54 13.53 0.72 -4.29
C LYS A 54 14.44 1.63 -5.10
N ALA A 55 13.87 2.60 -5.80
CA ALA A 55 14.63 3.58 -6.56
C ALA A 55 15.21 4.72 -5.70
N GLY A 56 14.90 4.73 -4.40
CA GLY A 56 15.37 5.76 -3.49
C GLY A 56 14.65 7.10 -3.62
N LYS A 57 13.52 7.13 -4.30
CA LYS A 57 12.74 8.36 -4.52
C LYS A 57 11.80 8.72 -3.39
N ILE A 58 11.49 7.76 -2.52
CA ILE A 58 10.63 7.97 -1.37
C ILE A 58 11.18 7.24 -0.16
N ARG A 59 11.02 7.83 1.03
CA ARG A 59 11.39 7.19 2.28
C ARG A 59 10.14 6.63 2.95
N LEU A 60 10.21 5.38 3.37
CA LEU A 60 9.13 4.72 4.07
C LEU A 60 9.66 4.11 5.36
N SER A 61 8.86 4.17 6.43
CA SER A 61 9.20 3.48 7.66
C SER A 61 9.10 1.96 7.43
N ARG A 62 9.81 1.18 8.26
CA ARG A 62 9.73 -0.28 8.17
C ARG A 62 8.31 -0.77 8.28
N THR A 63 7.54 -0.20 9.20
CA THR A 63 6.15 -0.59 9.41
C THR A 63 5.32 -0.35 8.16
N THR A 64 5.43 0.83 7.56
CA THR A 64 4.70 1.17 6.34
C THR A 64 5.12 0.26 5.18
N LEU A 65 6.42 0.03 5.03
CA LEU A 65 6.95 -0.83 3.99
C LEU A 65 6.44 -2.27 4.10
N ARG A 66 6.43 -2.81 5.32
CA ARG A 66 5.88 -4.15 5.59
C ARG A 66 4.41 -4.23 5.22
N ARG A 67 3.64 -3.19 5.56
CA ARG A 67 2.21 -3.12 5.21
C ARG A 67 2.01 -3.09 3.70
N LEU A 68 2.85 -2.36 2.97
CA LEU A 68 2.80 -2.31 1.52
C LEU A 68 3.11 -3.67 0.90
N TYR A 69 4.14 -4.35 1.37
CA TYR A 69 4.48 -5.69 0.87
C TYR A 69 3.37 -6.69 1.17
N LEU A 70 2.77 -6.61 2.34
CA LEU A 70 1.65 -7.48 2.69
C LEU A 70 0.45 -7.22 1.78
N ALA A 71 0.12 -5.95 1.56
CA ALA A 71 -0.97 -5.60 0.65
C ALA A 71 -0.71 -6.13 -0.76
N ARG A 72 0.53 -6.01 -1.24
CA ARG A 72 0.93 -6.54 -2.54
C ARG A 72 0.75 -8.05 -2.62
N THR A 73 1.14 -8.76 -1.57
CA THR A 73 0.99 -10.21 -1.50
C THR A 73 -0.48 -10.61 -1.53
N LEU A 74 -1.33 -9.92 -0.76
CA LEU A 74 -2.76 -10.18 -0.74
C LEU A 74 -3.41 -9.91 -2.11
N GLN A 75 -2.97 -8.88 -2.82
CA GLN A 75 -3.45 -8.59 -4.17
C GLN A 75 -3.12 -9.73 -5.13
N LYS A 76 -1.91 -10.26 -5.05
CA LYS A 76 -1.50 -11.40 -5.88
C LYS A 76 -2.34 -12.64 -5.59
N LEU A 77 -2.62 -12.91 -4.32
CA LEU A 77 -3.45 -14.04 -3.92
C LEU A 77 -4.88 -13.89 -4.43
N ARG A 78 -5.44 -12.68 -4.38
CA ARG A 78 -6.76 -12.41 -4.94
C ARG A 78 -6.83 -12.74 -6.42
N LYS A 79 -5.82 -12.32 -7.19
CA LYS A 79 -5.77 -12.59 -8.62
C LYS A 79 -5.71 -14.07 -8.93
N ARG A 80 -4.99 -14.85 -8.11
CA ARG A 80 -4.91 -16.29 -8.29
C ARG A 80 -6.24 -17.00 -8.04
N ARG A 81 -7.06 -16.48 -7.13
CA ARG A 81 -8.36 -17.07 -6.80
C ARG A 81 -9.43 -16.81 -7.84
N ARG A 82 -9.15 -15.99 -8.80
CA ARG A 82 -10.12 -15.54 -9.80
C ARG A 82 -10.22 -16.42 -11.03
N LYS A 83 -9.83 -17.60 -10.96
CA LYS A 83 -10.03 -18.49 -12.10
C LYS A 83 -11.49 -18.82 -12.33
#